data_488fdf7e4c74646d11fd02654593a53f
#
_entry.id   488fdf7e4c74646d11fd02654593a53f
#
_cell.length_a   1.000
_cell.length_b   1.000
_cell.length_c   1.000
_cell.angle_alpha   90.00
_cell.angle_beta   90.00
_cell.angle_gamma   90.00
#
_symmetry.space_group_name_H-M   'P 1'
#
loop_
_entity.id
_entity.type
_entity.pdbx_description
1 polymer ?
#
loop_
_entity_poly.entity_id
_entity_poly.type
_entity_poly.pdbx_seq_one_letter_code
_entity_poly.pdbx_strand_id
1 'polypeptide(L)'
;MRASQASKVPAPQVKPSGDPRPLVVIDPGHGGPDTGTKAGGGEIMEKNVVLDFSIALRDQLEKSGRYRVVMTRTDDTFIPLADRVKIARSRQAQLFISIHADALPKSEGDVQGATVYTLSETASDARGASSGTSW
;
A
#
# COMPACT_ATOMS: atom_id res chain seq x y z
N MET A 1 12.46 -47.29 -5.87
CA MET A 1 12.07 -45.89 -6.10
C MET A 1 12.44 -45.08 -4.88
N ARG A 2 13.46 -44.24 -4.97
CA ARG A 2 13.84 -43.31 -3.89
C ARG A 2 13.11 -42.02 -4.11
N ALA A 3 12.26 -41.61 -3.13
CA ALA A 3 11.65 -40.31 -3.13
C ALA A 3 12.73 -39.21 -2.91
N SER A 4 12.86 -38.32 -3.86
CA SER A 4 13.74 -37.14 -3.76
C SER A 4 13.22 -36.23 -2.65
N GLN A 5 13.97 -36.13 -1.56
CA GLN A 5 13.71 -35.12 -0.53
C GLN A 5 14.18 -33.77 -1.08
N ALA A 6 13.24 -32.93 -1.46
CA ALA A 6 13.52 -31.53 -1.76
C ALA A 6 14.06 -30.85 -0.50
N SER A 7 15.32 -30.46 -0.54
CA SER A 7 15.96 -29.66 0.50
C SER A 7 15.21 -28.34 0.66
N LYS A 8 14.47 -28.19 1.75
CA LYS A 8 13.93 -26.90 2.16
C LYS A 8 15.10 -25.99 2.52
N VAL A 9 15.49 -25.12 1.62
CA VAL A 9 16.41 -24.03 1.92
C VAL A 9 15.71 -23.12 2.94
N PRO A 10 16.25 -22.91 4.15
CA PRO A 10 15.65 -21.99 5.09
C PRO A 10 15.64 -20.58 4.49
N ALA A 11 14.52 -19.90 4.56
CA ALA A 11 14.44 -18.49 4.20
C ALA A 11 15.45 -17.70 5.04
N PRO A 12 16.15 -16.69 4.47
CA PRO A 12 17.11 -15.90 5.22
C PRO A 12 16.41 -15.27 6.42
N GLN A 13 16.83 -15.65 7.61
CA GLN A 13 16.36 -15.01 8.84
C GLN A 13 17.02 -13.65 8.95
N VAL A 14 16.29 -12.61 8.61
CA VAL A 14 16.70 -11.24 8.89
C VAL A 14 16.64 -11.06 10.41
N LYS A 15 17.77 -10.71 11.02
CA LYS A 15 17.82 -10.40 12.46
C LYS A 15 16.76 -9.32 12.76
N PRO A 16 15.93 -9.49 13.79
CA PRO A 16 15.00 -8.44 14.18
C PRO A 16 15.76 -7.15 14.43
N SER A 17 15.29 -6.03 13.88
CA SER A 17 15.76 -4.72 14.31
C SER A 17 15.52 -4.64 15.83
N GLY A 18 16.44 -4.05 16.59
CA GLY A 18 16.29 -3.96 18.05
C GLY A 18 15.06 -3.15 18.53
N ASP A 19 14.26 -2.62 17.61
CA ASP A 19 13.01 -1.92 17.87
C ASP A 19 11.82 -2.88 17.73
N PRO A 20 11.09 -3.21 18.82
CA PRO A 20 10.01 -4.20 18.81
C PRO A 20 8.70 -3.67 18.22
N ARG A 21 8.61 -2.37 17.90
CA ARG A 21 7.38 -1.78 17.37
C ARG A 21 7.03 -2.36 15.98
N PRO A 22 5.74 -2.60 15.70
CA PRO A 22 5.31 -3.05 14.39
C PRO A 22 5.73 -2.06 13.28
N LEU A 23 6.19 -2.60 12.15
CA LEU A 23 6.53 -1.82 10.96
C LEU A 23 5.34 -1.74 10.02
N VAL A 24 4.94 -0.52 9.70
CA VAL A 24 3.94 -0.20 8.68
C VAL A 24 4.65 0.35 7.46
N VAL A 25 4.39 -0.22 6.30
CA VAL A 25 4.81 0.36 5.02
C VAL A 25 3.61 1.06 4.39
N ILE A 26 3.76 2.36 4.13
CA ILE A 26 2.77 3.17 3.41
C ILE A 26 3.25 3.31 1.97
N ASP A 27 2.36 3.01 1.05
CA ASP A 27 2.62 3.05 -0.39
C ASP A 27 1.74 4.11 -1.06
N PRO A 28 2.24 5.34 -1.25
CA PRO A 28 1.53 6.32 -2.07
C PRO A 28 1.49 5.85 -3.52
N GLY A 29 0.30 5.57 -4.04
CA GLY A 29 0.12 5.09 -5.41
C GLY A 29 0.67 6.06 -6.47
N HIS A 30 0.91 5.56 -7.68
CA HIS A 30 1.39 6.36 -8.81
C HIS A 30 2.77 6.98 -8.59
N GLY A 31 3.08 8.06 -9.27
CA GLY A 31 4.34 8.82 -9.17
C GLY A 31 5.02 9.04 -10.51
N GLY A 32 5.80 10.11 -10.63
CA GLY A 32 6.50 10.47 -11.85
C GLY A 32 5.57 10.60 -13.07
N PRO A 33 5.84 9.88 -14.17
CA PRO A 33 4.98 9.88 -15.37
C PRO A 33 3.57 9.31 -15.14
N ASP A 34 3.40 8.44 -14.15
CA ASP A 34 2.09 7.91 -13.77
C ASP A 34 1.40 8.90 -12.83
N THR A 35 0.49 9.69 -13.37
CA THR A 35 -0.23 10.72 -12.63
C THR A 35 -1.38 10.18 -11.80
N GLY A 36 -1.84 8.94 -12.07
CA GLY A 36 -3.14 8.47 -11.62
C GLY A 36 -4.28 9.26 -12.25
N THR A 37 -5.43 9.25 -11.63
CA THR A 37 -6.59 10.03 -12.07
C THR A 37 -6.35 11.53 -11.93
N LYS A 38 -7.12 12.32 -12.68
CA LYS A 38 -7.04 13.78 -12.68
C LYS A 38 -8.41 14.40 -12.41
N ALA A 39 -8.42 15.45 -11.62
CA ALA A 39 -9.60 16.26 -11.33
C ALA A 39 -9.31 17.74 -11.57
N GLY A 40 -10.33 18.59 -11.46
CA GLY A 40 -10.17 20.04 -11.61
C GLY A 40 -9.63 20.48 -12.97
N GLY A 41 -10.06 19.80 -14.07
CA GLY A 41 -9.52 20.12 -15.40
C GLY A 41 -8.08 19.65 -15.63
N GLY A 42 -7.56 18.75 -14.78
CA GLY A 42 -6.20 18.22 -14.87
C GLY A 42 -5.19 18.86 -13.92
N GLU A 43 -5.61 19.84 -13.14
CA GLU A 43 -4.74 20.53 -12.18
C GLU A 43 -4.46 19.69 -10.94
N ILE A 44 -5.43 18.86 -10.53
CA ILE A 44 -5.29 17.95 -9.38
C ILE A 44 -4.95 16.56 -9.90
N MET A 45 -3.80 16.06 -9.53
CA MET A 45 -3.32 14.71 -9.89
C MET A 45 -3.34 13.82 -8.67
N GLU A 46 -3.87 12.59 -8.84
CA GLU A 46 -3.93 11.60 -7.77
C GLU A 46 -2.58 11.39 -7.08
N LYS A 47 -1.50 11.27 -7.86
CA LYS A 47 -0.14 11.05 -7.30
C LYS A 47 0.27 12.07 -6.24
N ASN A 48 -0.16 13.32 -6.39
CA ASN A 48 0.17 14.39 -5.44
C ASN A 48 -0.72 14.29 -4.19
N VAL A 49 -2.01 14.08 -4.39
CA VAL A 49 -2.98 13.94 -3.29
C VAL A 49 -2.62 12.77 -2.38
N VAL A 50 -2.31 11.61 -2.97
CA VAL A 50 -1.97 10.43 -2.18
C VAL A 50 -0.61 10.55 -1.50
N LEU A 51 0.34 11.28 -2.09
CA LEU A 51 1.61 11.57 -1.44
C LEU A 51 1.43 12.44 -0.20
N ASP A 52 0.69 13.55 -0.33
CA ASP A 52 0.42 14.47 0.78
C ASP A 52 -0.33 13.77 1.91
N PHE A 53 -1.36 12.99 1.58
CA PHE A 53 -2.10 12.18 2.55
C PHE A 53 -1.19 11.16 3.24
N SER A 54 -0.35 10.47 2.49
CA SER A 54 0.55 9.44 3.03
C SER A 54 1.59 10.02 3.97
N ILE A 55 2.11 11.21 3.67
CA ILE A 55 3.03 11.94 4.56
C ILE A 55 2.33 12.31 5.87
N ALA A 56 1.11 12.83 5.78
CA ALA A 56 0.33 13.17 6.98
C ALA A 56 0.02 11.93 7.83
N LEU A 57 -0.34 10.80 7.19
CA LEU A 57 -0.57 9.53 7.89
C LEU A 57 0.70 9.02 8.57
N ARG A 58 1.83 9.04 7.86
CA ARG A 58 3.14 8.69 8.43
C ARG A 58 3.40 9.51 9.69
N ASP A 59 3.26 10.82 9.61
CA ASP A 59 3.57 11.73 10.72
C ASP A 59 2.67 11.43 11.94
N GLN A 60 1.39 11.13 11.73
CA GLN A 60 0.48 10.76 12.80
C GLN A 60 0.85 9.40 13.44
N LEU A 61 1.20 8.41 12.63
CA LEU A 61 1.61 7.11 13.13
C LEU A 61 2.92 7.19 13.93
N GLU A 62 3.90 7.93 13.44
CA GLU A 62 5.17 8.15 14.13
C GLU A 62 4.98 8.95 15.43
N LYS A 63 4.15 9.98 15.40
CA LYS A 63 3.83 10.79 16.58
C LYS A 63 3.18 9.96 17.69
N SER A 64 2.43 8.92 17.35
CA SER A 64 1.85 8.01 18.33
C SER A 64 2.90 7.23 19.14
N GLY A 65 4.11 7.09 18.62
CA GLY A 65 5.19 6.29 19.22
C GLY A 65 4.96 4.77 19.17
N ARG A 66 3.85 4.30 18.59
CA ARG A 66 3.42 2.90 18.60
C ARG A 66 3.91 2.10 17.41
N TYR A 67 4.30 2.77 16.32
CA TYR A 67 4.65 2.15 15.06
C TYR A 67 5.97 2.70 14.52
N ARG A 68 6.65 1.85 13.76
CA ARG A 68 7.69 2.29 12.83
C ARG A 68 7.05 2.42 11.45
N VAL A 69 7.41 3.44 10.69
CA VAL A 69 6.83 3.69 9.38
C VAL A 69 7.92 3.80 8.32
N VAL A 70 7.71 3.16 7.19
CA VAL A 70 8.50 3.31 5.97
C VAL A 70 7.54 3.64 4.84
N MET A 71 7.90 4.57 3.97
CA MET A 71 7.16 4.88 2.76
C MET A 71 7.86 4.28 1.54
N THR A 72 7.11 3.83 0.55
CA THR A 72 7.68 3.35 -0.71
C THR A 72 8.29 4.48 -1.52
N ARG A 73 7.68 5.66 -1.47
CA ARG A 73 8.22 6.92 -2.01
C ARG A 73 7.87 8.09 -1.11
N THR A 74 8.72 9.11 -1.12
CA THR A 74 8.53 10.38 -0.38
C THR A 74 8.56 11.60 -1.31
N ASP A 75 8.71 11.37 -2.59
CA ASP A 75 8.77 12.37 -3.66
C ASP A 75 7.98 11.91 -4.88
N ASP A 76 8.07 12.64 -5.99
CA ASP A 76 7.38 12.34 -7.25
C ASP A 76 8.16 11.31 -8.09
N THR A 77 8.52 10.18 -7.49
CA THR A 77 9.19 9.07 -8.16
C THR A 77 8.18 7.97 -8.51
N PHE A 78 8.29 7.39 -9.70
CA PHE A 78 7.54 6.20 -10.08
C PHE A 78 8.24 4.95 -9.56
N ILE A 79 7.48 4.07 -8.91
CA ILE A 79 7.94 2.75 -8.46
C ILE A 79 7.00 1.69 -9.03
N PRO A 80 7.53 0.69 -9.76
CA PRO A 80 6.73 -0.43 -10.26
C PRO A 80 6.01 -1.17 -9.12
N LEU A 81 4.81 -1.67 -9.38
CA LEU A 81 3.98 -2.33 -8.37
C LEU A 81 4.70 -3.49 -7.65
N ALA A 82 5.41 -4.33 -8.41
CA ALA A 82 6.17 -5.44 -7.84
C ALA A 82 7.25 -4.97 -6.86
N ASP A 83 7.90 -3.84 -7.14
CA ASP A 83 8.94 -3.28 -6.29
C ASP A 83 8.37 -2.69 -4.99
N ARG A 84 7.15 -2.14 -5.04
CA ARG A 84 6.45 -1.65 -3.83
C ARG A 84 6.20 -2.78 -2.83
N VAL A 85 5.69 -3.90 -3.32
CA VAL A 85 5.49 -5.11 -2.50
C VAL A 85 6.83 -5.69 -2.01
N LYS A 86 7.86 -5.67 -2.86
CA LYS A 86 9.20 -6.12 -2.50
C LYS A 86 9.78 -5.30 -1.35
N ILE A 87 9.58 -3.98 -1.35
CA ILE A 87 10.00 -3.10 -0.24
C ILE A 87 9.37 -3.56 1.07
N ALA A 88 8.06 -3.77 1.10
CA ALA A 88 7.36 -4.23 2.29
C ALA A 88 7.86 -5.60 2.78
N ARG A 89 8.03 -6.55 1.87
CA ARG A 89 8.52 -7.90 2.18
C ARG A 89 9.95 -7.90 2.69
N SER A 90 10.85 -7.16 2.03
CA SER A 90 12.26 -7.09 2.43
C SER A 90 12.45 -6.43 3.80
N ARG A 91 11.54 -5.57 4.19
CA ARG A 91 11.52 -4.90 5.50
C ARG A 91 10.77 -5.71 6.57
N GLN A 92 10.17 -6.85 6.20
CA GLN A 92 9.33 -7.65 7.09
C GLN A 92 8.21 -6.82 7.74
N ALA A 93 7.54 -6.00 6.94
CA ALA A 93 6.43 -5.18 7.39
C ALA A 93 5.28 -6.06 7.91
N GLN A 94 4.68 -5.66 9.02
CA GLN A 94 3.48 -6.28 9.55
C GLN A 94 2.23 -5.79 8.83
N LEU A 95 2.28 -4.59 8.26
CA LEU A 95 1.19 -4.02 7.48
C LEU A 95 1.73 -3.26 6.28
N PHE A 96 1.13 -3.48 5.12
CA PHE A 96 1.33 -2.72 3.89
C PHE A 96 0.03 -2.01 3.54
N ILE A 97 0.07 -0.69 3.44
CA ILE A 97 -1.09 0.15 3.12
C ILE A 97 -0.79 0.89 1.82
N SER A 98 -1.50 0.55 0.75
CA SER A 98 -1.46 1.30 -0.50
C SER A 98 -2.57 2.36 -0.50
N ILE A 99 -2.22 3.58 -0.83
CA ILE A 99 -3.11 4.75 -0.80
C ILE A 99 -3.39 5.19 -2.23
N HIS A 100 -4.68 5.25 -2.58
CA HIS A 100 -5.21 5.72 -3.85
C HIS A 100 -6.34 6.72 -3.65
N ALA A 101 -6.60 7.57 -4.64
CA ALA A 101 -7.66 8.56 -4.62
C ALA A 101 -8.29 8.64 -6.02
N ASP A 102 -9.21 7.71 -6.29
CA ASP A 102 -9.89 7.64 -7.58
C ASP A 102 -10.86 8.81 -7.77
N ALA A 103 -10.84 9.41 -8.95
CA ALA A 103 -11.86 10.35 -9.38
C ALA A 103 -12.99 9.58 -10.06
N LEU A 104 -14.19 9.69 -9.54
CA LEU A 104 -15.37 9.06 -10.15
C LEU A 104 -15.88 9.89 -11.34
N PRO A 105 -16.44 9.24 -12.37
CA PRO A 105 -17.12 9.94 -13.46
C PRO A 105 -18.26 10.78 -12.92
N LYS A 106 -18.49 11.95 -13.50
CA LYS A 106 -19.61 12.86 -13.12
C LYS A 106 -20.98 12.20 -13.21
N SER A 107 -21.11 11.14 -13.98
CA SER A 107 -22.33 10.35 -14.12
C SER A 107 -22.70 9.51 -12.89
N GLU A 108 -21.77 9.30 -11.97
CA GLU A 108 -21.99 8.48 -10.77
C GLU A 108 -22.41 9.29 -9.53
N GLY A 109 -22.67 10.59 -9.71
CA GLY A 109 -23.13 11.49 -8.65
C GLY A 109 -22.04 11.90 -7.66
N ASP A 110 -22.46 12.53 -6.56
CA ASP A 110 -21.56 12.99 -5.49
C ASP A 110 -21.27 11.88 -4.49
N VAL A 111 -20.65 10.78 -4.97
CA VAL A 111 -20.20 9.71 -4.08
C VAL A 111 -18.96 10.18 -3.33
N GLN A 112 -19.04 10.18 -2.01
CA GLN A 112 -17.95 10.58 -1.13
C GLN A 112 -17.69 9.48 -0.10
N GLY A 113 -16.46 9.36 0.34
CA GLY A 113 -16.07 8.43 1.37
C GLY A 113 -14.76 7.73 1.09
N ALA A 114 -14.40 6.81 1.97
CA ALA A 114 -13.23 5.97 1.84
C ALA A 114 -13.64 4.50 1.79
N THR A 115 -12.96 3.73 0.96
CA THR A 115 -13.13 2.28 0.87
C THR A 115 -11.81 1.61 1.23
N VAL A 116 -11.88 0.59 2.07
CA VAL A 116 -10.73 -0.24 2.40
C VAL A 116 -10.89 -1.61 1.78
N TYR A 117 -9.92 -2.00 0.96
CA TYR A 117 -9.82 -3.33 0.38
C TYR A 117 -8.77 -4.13 1.13
N THR A 118 -9.13 -5.34 1.52
CA THR A 118 -8.19 -6.28 2.13
C THR A 118 -8.00 -7.49 1.24
N LEU A 119 -6.78 -8.02 1.20
CA LEU A 119 -6.50 -9.26 0.51
C LEU A 119 -6.78 -10.43 1.46
N SER A 120 -7.51 -11.43 0.98
CA SER A 120 -7.66 -12.72 1.64
C SER A 120 -7.07 -13.84 0.78
N GLU A 121 -6.63 -14.92 1.40
CA GLU A 121 -6.09 -16.08 0.68
C GLU A 121 -7.14 -16.80 -0.15
N THR A 122 -8.42 -16.65 0.23
CA THR A 122 -9.56 -17.18 -0.50
C THR A 122 -10.58 -16.07 -0.73
N ALA A 123 -10.95 -15.83 -1.99
CA ALA A 123 -12.10 -15.00 -2.28
C ALA A 123 -13.36 -15.68 -1.72
N SER A 124 -14.11 -14.97 -0.87
CA SER A 124 -15.33 -15.51 -0.27
C SER A 124 -16.45 -15.75 -1.29
N ASP A 125 -16.42 -15.04 -2.40
CA ASP A 125 -17.25 -15.23 -3.60
C ASP A 125 -16.68 -14.42 -4.78
N ALA A 126 -17.26 -14.57 -5.97
CA ALA A 126 -16.86 -13.80 -7.16
C ALA A 126 -17.09 -12.28 -7.00
N ARG A 127 -17.82 -11.83 -5.99
CA ARG A 127 -18.04 -10.42 -5.64
C ARG A 127 -17.09 -9.96 -4.54
N GLY A 128 -16.58 -10.88 -3.74
CA GLY A 128 -15.70 -10.60 -2.61
C GLY A 128 -14.35 -10.00 -3.00
N ALA A 129 -13.90 -10.24 -4.23
CA ALA A 129 -12.67 -9.62 -4.76
C ALA A 129 -12.82 -8.11 -5.01
N SER A 130 -14.04 -7.59 -5.03
CA SER A 130 -14.36 -6.17 -5.26
C SER A 130 -15.12 -5.51 -4.12
N SER A 131 -15.44 -6.26 -3.05
CA SER A 131 -16.16 -5.69 -1.91
C SER A 131 -15.20 -4.99 -0.96
N GLY A 132 -15.08 -3.70 -1.12
CA GLY A 132 -14.47 -2.84 -0.13
C GLY A 132 -15.43 -2.58 1.03
N THR A 133 -14.90 -2.36 2.20
CA THR A 133 -15.66 -1.86 3.33
C THR A 133 -15.66 -0.33 3.24
N SER A 134 -16.85 0.25 3.05
CA SER A 134 -16.99 1.71 3.10
C SER A 134 -17.12 2.16 4.56
N TRP A 135 -16.41 3.22 4.87
CA TRP A 135 -16.44 3.89 6.18
C TRP A 135 -17.20 5.20 6.08
#